data_76e7f8ae56cad665f98957c74421739a
#
_entry.id   76e7f8ae56cad665f98957c74421739a
#
_cell.length_a   1.000
_cell.length_b   1.000
_cell.length_c   1.000
_cell.angle_alpha   90.00
_cell.angle_beta   90.00
_cell.angle_gamma   90.00
#
_symmetry.space_group_name_H-M   'P 1'
#
loop_
_entity.id
_entity.type
_entity.pdbx_description
1 polymer ?
#
loop_
_entity_poly.entity_id
_entity_poly.type
_entity_poly.pdbx_seq_one_letter_code
_entity_poly.pdbx_strand_id
1 'polypeptide(L)'
;PEGLCFEAIMKEFVPINNDLDSYFLNLSDGQPYFPGEGFYYGGAVAETHTNKMVKMIESMGIQTLSYFITDWEINEDSSDARCFKRMYGKGAKMIDVKNVNQITKTMNQLFLAK
;
A
#
# COMPACT_ATOMS: atom_id res chain seq x y z
N PRO A 1 10.04 1.21 -5.04
CA PRO A 1 10.32 -0.25 -5.07
C PRO A 1 9.39 -1.06 -4.16
N GLU A 2 8.15 -0.57 -3.96
CA GLU A 2 7.22 -1.14 -2.97
C GLU A 2 6.92 -2.61 -3.23
N GLY A 3 6.62 -2.99 -4.47
CA GLY A 3 6.35 -4.38 -4.80
C GLY A 3 7.52 -5.30 -4.50
N LEU A 4 8.75 -4.84 -4.72
CA LEU A 4 9.96 -5.59 -4.38
C LEU A 4 10.11 -5.75 -2.87
N CYS A 5 9.81 -4.69 -2.11
CA CYS A 5 9.84 -4.74 -0.65
C CYS A 5 8.77 -5.69 -0.11
N PHE A 6 7.57 -5.66 -0.67
CA PHE A 6 6.48 -6.55 -0.28
C PHE A 6 6.82 -8.01 -0.56
N GLU A 7 7.42 -8.30 -1.70
CA GLU A 7 7.88 -9.64 -2.03
C GLU A 7 8.92 -10.16 -1.02
N ALA A 8 9.89 -9.31 -0.65
CA ALA A 8 10.89 -9.64 0.34
C ALA A 8 10.27 -9.89 1.73
N ILE A 9 9.35 -9.02 2.15
CA ILE A 9 8.64 -9.14 3.43
C ILE A 9 7.83 -10.43 3.47
N MET A 10 7.16 -10.80 2.40
CA MET A 10 6.35 -12.02 2.35
C MET A 10 7.15 -13.31 2.53
N LYS A 11 8.43 -13.30 2.14
CA LYS A 11 9.32 -14.44 2.35
C LYS A 11 9.71 -14.62 3.82
N GLU A 12 9.75 -13.53 4.56
CA GLU A 12 10.15 -13.49 5.96
C GLU A 12 8.94 -13.49 6.91
N PHE A 13 7.82 -12.96 6.45
CA PHE A 13 6.65 -12.70 7.25
C PHE A 13 5.63 -13.83 7.08
N VAL A 14 5.74 -14.83 7.94
CA VAL A 14 4.70 -15.86 8.02
C VAL A 14 3.68 -15.43 9.07
N PRO A 15 2.39 -15.37 8.74
CA PRO A 15 1.35 -15.17 9.74
C PRO A 15 1.45 -16.30 10.78
N ILE A 16 1.91 -15.96 11.96
CA ILE A 16 2.27 -16.96 12.97
C ILE A 16 1.05 -17.51 13.67
N ASN A 17 -0.10 -16.82 13.59
CA ASN A 17 -1.29 -17.23 14.30
C ASN A 17 -2.55 -16.90 13.49
N ASN A 18 -3.24 -17.94 13.01
CA ASN A 18 -4.48 -17.82 12.25
C ASN A 18 -5.67 -17.32 13.09
N ASP A 19 -5.55 -17.32 14.41
CA ASP A 19 -6.61 -16.83 15.31
C ASP A 19 -6.53 -15.32 15.54
N LEU A 20 -5.46 -14.66 15.07
CA LEU A 20 -5.27 -13.23 15.19
C LEU A 20 -5.52 -12.53 13.86
N ASP A 21 -6.20 -11.40 13.94
CA ASP A 21 -6.33 -10.51 12.79
C ASP A 21 -5.01 -9.83 12.50
N SER A 22 -4.58 -9.92 11.26
CA SER A 22 -3.33 -9.34 10.80
C SER A 22 -3.61 -8.16 9.87
N TYR A 23 -2.87 -7.08 10.06
CA TYR A 23 -3.00 -5.86 9.27
C TYR A 23 -1.66 -5.50 8.67
N PHE A 24 -1.69 -5.08 7.42
CA PHE A 24 -0.53 -4.54 6.72
C PHE A 24 -0.77 -3.06 6.46
N LEU A 25 0.02 -2.22 7.11
CA LEU A 25 -0.06 -0.77 6.98
C LEU A 25 1.08 -0.27 6.12
N ASN A 26 0.77 0.39 5.03
CA ASN A 26 1.73 0.96 4.10
C ASN A 26 1.59 2.48 4.01
N LEU A 27 2.69 3.19 4.16
CA LEU A 27 2.78 4.63 3.97
C LEU A 27 3.64 4.90 2.75
N SER A 28 3.10 5.53 1.73
CA SER A 28 3.72 5.60 0.40
C SER A 28 3.60 6.99 -0.22
N ASP A 29 4.62 7.37 -0.97
CA ASP A 29 4.55 8.54 -1.86
C ASP A 29 3.92 8.21 -3.23
N GLY A 30 3.47 6.97 -3.41
CA GLY A 30 2.83 6.53 -4.65
C GLY A 30 3.78 6.22 -5.79
N GLN A 31 5.09 6.22 -5.58
CA GLN A 31 6.10 6.06 -6.62
C GLN A 31 6.84 4.71 -6.49
N PRO A 32 6.33 3.64 -7.11
CA PRO A 32 6.95 2.31 -7.02
C PRO A 32 8.18 2.18 -7.93
N TYR A 33 9.04 3.17 -7.91
CA TYR A 33 10.19 3.29 -8.81
C TYR A 33 11.49 2.94 -8.11
N PHE A 34 12.35 2.20 -8.79
CA PHE A 34 13.70 1.92 -8.32
C PHE A 34 14.70 1.93 -9.48
N PRO A 35 15.63 2.88 -9.50
CA PRO A 35 16.70 2.91 -10.48
C PRO A 35 17.86 2.01 -10.04
N GLY A 36 17.80 0.72 -10.36
CA GLY A 36 18.87 -0.21 -10.07
C GLY A 36 19.98 -0.18 -11.10
N GLU A 37 21.19 -0.54 -10.71
CA GLU A 37 22.27 -0.78 -11.67
C GLU A 37 21.96 -2.03 -12.51
N GLY A 38 21.88 -1.85 -13.82
CA GLY A 38 21.62 -2.94 -14.75
C GLY A 38 20.17 -3.39 -14.88
N PHE A 39 19.24 -2.77 -14.14
CA PHE A 39 17.81 -3.03 -14.33
C PHE A 39 16.97 -1.80 -13.98
N TYR A 40 15.78 -1.76 -14.55
CA TYR A 40 14.79 -0.70 -14.31
C TYR A 40 13.52 -1.30 -13.75
N TYR A 41 13.07 -0.76 -12.63
CA TYR A 41 11.80 -1.11 -12.02
C TYR A 41 10.95 0.14 -11.90
N GLY A 42 9.90 0.25 -12.70
CA GLY A 42 9.04 1.43 -12.73
C GLY A 42 7.90 1.27 -13.72
N GLY A 43 7.08 2.31 -13.84
CA GLY A 43 5.95 2.36 -14.78
C GLY A 43 4.97 1.21 -14.58
N ALA A 44 4.38 0.73 -15.66
CA ALA A 44 3.35 -0.31 -15.64
C ALA A 44 3.84 -1.63 -15.03
N VAL A 45 5.12 -1.96 -15.22
CA VAL A 45 5.70 -3.19 -14.64
C VAL A 45 5.69 -3.12 -13.12
N ALA A 46 6.14 -2.00 -12.55
CA ALA A 46 6.16 -1.79 -11.11
C ALA A 46 4.75 -1.73 -10.53
N GLU A 47 3.82 -1.06 -11.19
CA GLU A 47 2.42 -1.00 -10.78
C GLU A 47 1.78 -2.40 -10.74
N THR A 48 1.95 -3.18 -11.79
CA THR A 48 1.39 -4.52 -11.90
C THR A 48 1.99 -5.45 -10.84
N HIS A 49 3.29 -5.38 -10.65
CA HIS A 49 3.98 -6.18 -9.64
C HIS A 49 3.51 -5.81 -8.22
N THR A 50 3.42 -4.52 -7.92
CA THR A 50 2.93 -4.03 -6.61
C THR A 50 1.50 -4.50 -6.35
N ASN A 51 0.62 -4.38 -7.34
CA ASN A 51 -0.77 -4.86 -7.22
C ASN A 51 -0.83 -6.36 -6.97
N LYS A 52 -0.01 -7.14 -7.67
CA LYS A 52 0.08 -8.59 -7.47
C LYS A 52 0.51 -8.92 -6.05
N MET A 53 1.50 -8.22 -5.51
CA MET A 53 1.98 -8.45 -4.15
C MET A 53 0.91 -8.08 -3.10
N VAL A 54 0.20 -6.98 -3.29
CA VAL A 54 -0.93 -6.59 -2.42
C VAL A 54 -1.99 -7.68 -2.40
N LYS A 55 -2.37 -8.20 -3.56
CA LYS A 55 -3.36 -9.29 -3.66
C LYS A 55 -2.88 -10.57 -2.99
N MET A 56 -1.59 -10.88 -3.08
CA MET A 56 -1.02 -12.04 -2.39
C MET A 56 -1.08 -11.87 -0.88
N ILE A 57 -0.76 -10.68 -0.35
CA ILE A 57 -0.88 -10.37 1.08
C ILE A 57 -2.33 -10.55 1.53
N GLU A 58 -3.28 -10.00 0.79
CA GLU A 58 -4.70 -10.13 1.09
C GLU A 58 -5.19 -11.58 1.04
N SER A 59 -4.67 -12.38 0.11
CA SER A 59 -5.02 -13.80 0.00
C SER A 59 -4.58 -14.63 1.21
N MET A 60 -3.63 -14.12 1.98
CA MET A 60 -3.19 -14.72 3.23
C MET A 60 -4.09 -14.36 4.42
N GLY A 61 -5.19 -13.66 4.20
CA GLY A 61 -6.11 -13.20 5.24
C GLY A 61 -5.65 -11.92 5.94
N ILE A 62 -4.65 -11.24 5.41
CA ILE A 62 -4.13 -9.99 5.97
C ILE A 62 -4.89 -8.82 5.34
N GLN A 63 -5.44 -7.95 6.16
CA GLN A 63 -6.06 -6.72 5.67
C GLN A 63 -5.00 -5.68 5.37
N THR A 64 -5.07 -5.08 4.19
CA THR A 64 -4.11 -4.06 3.77
C THR A 64 -4.73 -2.68 3.86
N LEU A 65 -3.93 -1.72 4.28
CA LEU A 65 -4.31 -0.31 4.32
C LEU A 65 -3.11 0.50 3.85
N SER A 66 -3.25 1.13 2.68
CA SER A 66 -2.17 1.88 2.05
C SER A 66 -2.54 3.35 1.96
N TYR A 67 -1.71 4.20 2.55
CA TYR A 67 -1.89 5.64 2.57
C TYR A 67 -0.96 6.30 1.57
N PHE A 68 -1.57 7.03 0.64
CA PHE A 68 -0.85 7.93 -0.25
C PHE A 68 -0.66 9.27 0.47
N ILE A 69 0.57 9.56 0.85
CA ILE A 69 0.92 10.76 1.60
C ILE A 69 1.55 11.77 0.65
N THR A 70 1.01 12.98 0.64
CA THR A 70 1.49 14.07 -0.19
C THR A 70 1.53 15.37 0.61
N ASP A 71 2.45 16.27 0.26
CA ASP A 71 2.60 17.59 0.86
C ASP A 71 1.87 18.70 0.06
N TRP A 72 1.20 18.33 -1.01
CA TRP A 72 0.38 19.24 -1.82
C TRP A 72 -1.09 18.81 -1.79
N GLU A 73 -1.94 19.68 -2.31
CA GLU A 73 -3.38 19.42 -2.37
C GLU A 73 -3.67 18.10 -3.11
N ILE A 74 -4.47 17.26 -2.49
CA ILE A 74 -4.83 15.98 -3.05
C ILE A 74 -5.87 16.15 -4.13
N ASN A 75 -5.53 15.75 -5.35
CA ASN A 75 -6.47 15.61 -6.45
C ASN A 75 -6.70 14.13 -6.74
N GLU A 76 -7.85 13.61 -6.34
CA GLU A 76 -8.20 12.20 -6.51
C GLU A 76 -8.33 11.78 -8.00
N ASP A 77 -8.47 12.73 -8.90
CA ASP A 77 -8.55 12.50 -10.34
C ASP A 77 -7.19 12.60 -11.04
N SER A 78 -6.13 12.91 -10.31
CA SER A 78 -4.79 12.94 -10.86
C SER A 78 -4.34 11.55 -11.34
N SER A 79 -3.38 11.52 -12.26
CA SER A 79 -2.80 10.26 -12.74
C SER A 79 -2.13 9.49 -11.61
N ASP A 80 -1.48 10.18 -10.68
CA ASP A 80 -0.82 9.57 -9.53
C ASP A 80 -1.82 8.92 -8.57
N ALA A 81 -2.93 9.61 -8.30
CA ALA A 81 -3.99 9.07 -7.45
C ALA A 81 -4.64 7.84 -8.10
N ARG A 82 -4.90 7.88 -9.40
CA ARG A 82 -5.45 6.73 -10.13
C ARG A 82 -4.50 5.54 -10.15
N CYS A 83 -3.21 5.80 -10.36
CA CYS A 83 -2.17 4.79 -10.29
C CYS A 83 -2.15 4.12 -8.90
N PHE A 84 -2.18 4.92 -7.85
CA PHE A 84 -2.20 4.44 -6.47
C PHE A 84 -3.42 3.56 -6.19
N LYS A 85 -4.59 3.98 -6.63
CA LYS A 85 -5.82 3.18 -6.48
C LYS A 85 -5.75 1.85 -7.24
N ARG A 86 -5.13 1.83 -8.43
CA ARG A 86 -4.92 0.59 -9.17
C ARG A 86 -3.99 -0.38 -8.43
N MET A 87 -2.92 0.14 -7.81
CA MET A 87 -1.97 -0.69 -7.08
C MET A 87 -2.57 -1.28 -5.80
N TYR A 88 -3.30 -0.48 -5.05
CA TYR A 88 -3.71 -0.82 -3.68
C TYR A 88 -5.20 -1.12 -3.50
N GLY A 89 -6.01 -0.87 -4.51
CA GLY A 89 -7.44 -1.25 -4.51
C GLY A 89 -8.23 -0.67 -3.33
N LYS A 90 -8.97 -1.52 -2.66
CA LYS A 90 -9.88 -1.15 -1.56
C LYS A 90 -9.15 -0.53 -0.36
N GLY A 91 -7.91 -0.91 -0.14
CA GLY A 91 -7.09 -0.40 0.96
C GLY A 91 -6.45 0.95 0.69
N ALA A 92 -6.62 1.51 -0.51
CA ALA A 92 -6.02 2.79 -0.89
C ALA A 92 -6.73 3.96 -0.20
N LYS A 93 -5.96 4.79 0.50
CA LYS A 93 -6.42 6.03 1.15
C LYS A 93 -5.53 7.19 0.76
N MET A 94 -6.13 8.35 0.52
CA MET A 94 -5.40 9.58 0.20
C MET A 94 -5.37 10.47 1.43
N ILE A 95 -4.16 10.90 1.83
CA ILE A 95 -3.98 11.73 3.03
C ILE A 95 -3.05 12.89 2.74
N ASP A 96 -3.50 14.09 3.10
CA ASP A 96 -2.66 15.28 3.19
C ASP A 96 -1.81 15.19 4.47
N VAL A 97 -0.52 15.50 4.39
CA VAL A 97 0.38 15.51 5.56
C VAL A 97 -0.10 16.47 6.65
N LYS A 98 -0.91 17.47 6.31
CA LYS A 98 -1.53 18.39 7.27
C LYS A 98 -2.65 17.73 8.08
N ASN A 99 -3.09 16.55 7.68
CA ASN A 99 -4.25 15.87 8.27
C ASN A 99 -3.90 14.43 8.70
N VAL A 100 -2.76 14.26 9.37
CA VAL A 100 -2.28 12.95 9.84
C VAL A 100 -3.25 12.27 10.82
N ASN A 101 -4.12 13.04 11.48
CA ASN A 101 -5.15 12.50 12.36
C ASN A 101 -6.13 11.57 11.62
N GLN A 102 -6.25 11.73 10.32
CA GLN A 102 -7.06 10.84 9.48
C GLN A 102 -6.53 9.41 9.47
N ILE A 103 -5.23 9.21 9.62
CA ILE A 103 -4.61 7.88 9.73
C ILE A 103 -5.18 7.16 10.96
N THR A 104 -5.13 7.81 12.12
CA THR A 104 -5.66 7.26 13.36
C THR A 104 -7.16 6.95 13.24
N LYS A 105 -7.92 7.87 12.64
CA LYS A 105 -9.36 7.70 12.45
C LYS A 105 -9.68 6.49 11.58
N THR A 106 -9.02 6.35 10.45
CA THR A 106 -9.27 5.23 9.52
C THR A 106 -8.79 3.90 10.09
N MET A 107 -7.68 3.89 10.82
CA MET A 107 -7.21 2.71 11.53
C MET A 107 -8.22 2.28 12.60
N ASN A 108 -8.73 3.22 13.40
CA ASN A 108 -9.73 2.91 14.41
C ASN A 108 -10.99 2.34 13.77
N GLN A 109 -11.43 2.88 12.65
CA GLN A 109 -12.58 2.34 11.92
C GLN A 109 -12.33 0.89 11.47
N LEU A 110 -11.12 0.59 11.00
CA LEU A 110 -10.74 -0.75 10.58
C LEU A 110 -10.77 -1.73 11.77
N PHE A 111 -10.22 -1.33 12.91
CA PHE A 111 -10.20 -2.17 14.12
C PHE A 111 -11.57 -2.35 14.76
N LEU A 112 -12.43 -1.34 14.69
CA LEU A 112 -13.76 -1.36 15.30
C LEU A 112 -14.83 -1.98 14.39
N ALA A 113 -14.55 -2.20 13.14
CA ALA A 113 -15.47 -2.77 12.17
C ALA A 113 -15.68 -4.29 12.31
N LYS A 114 -15.27 -4.84 13.42
CA LYS A 114 -15.36 -6.27 13.71
C LYS A 114 -16.55 -6.61 14.57
#